data_b7de4a769f50f14150d0e22fb3db1abf
#
_entry.id   b7de4a769f50f14150d0e22fb3db1abf
#
_cell.length_a   1.000
_cell.length_b   1.000
_cell.length_c   1.000
_cell.angle_alpha   90.00
_cell.angle_beta   90.00
_cell.angle_gamma   90.00
#
_symmetry.space_group_name_H-M   'P 1'
#
loop_
_entity.id
_entity.type
_entity.pdbx_description
1 polymer ?
#
loop_
_entity_poly.entity_id
_entity_poly.type
_entity_poly.pdbx_seq_one_letter_code
_entity_poly.pdbx_strand_id
1 'polypeptide(L)'
;MKYDYRELITYMGMHKLPEGFVEAYELYEPDQEKYLIPRDSYEALLAPYEIPSEKKRYLDEALDAIEKDEKVLAFSRFFVWDMCSVRNKYDINLYTELIPNCLGKYNEAYAFLVLLACVPVAEKEMRLRGIPKEYYEDIPHRMMKDQLRRYINCGKIDVEDMPWKMNFYTLTIFLLDRFLFIPYQFGDPFTMYRSKLTGKVIGLSDPDLVVDSEGQLVISKTEDQLQDLSKLHTGYEYARRDARGTETFVTTLMETETEVTGYYLNPCGFVENRKVTLLKEEYEVVLKKEDWLIALHIPGGEGYTPERMRNSMKLALKFYHKYYPELDVKGFWSESWLYDKRLSFLIGKGKNITNVQKMLFCYSGGWDGEMLYVHLFREMEAKLEECICTTSLQKNAKKMLLKGGRFCSTGMIVLTEELKKETSYITEEDEKSFFELMKVNGIDGGMIC
;
A
#
# COMPACT_ATOMS: atom_id res chain seq x y z
N MET A 1 -31.49 -7.70 18.04
CA MET A 1 -32.04 -8.59 16.98
C MET A 1 -31.14 -8.47 15.79
N LYS A 2 -30.79 -9.58 15.11
CA LYS A 2 -29.97 -9.57 13.88
C LYS A 2 -30.92 -9.52 12.68
N TYR A 3 -30.78 -8.51 11.84
CA TYR A 3 -31.54 -8.38 10.60
C TYR A 3 -30.98 -9.33 9.52
N ASP A 4 -31.77 -9.65 8.51
CA ASP A 4 -31.24 -10.30 7.30
C ASP A 4 -30.36 -9.29 6.55
N TYR A 5 -29.14 -9.69 6.17
CA TYR A 5 -28.19 -8.78 5.50
C TYR A 5 -28.72 -8.29 4.15
N ARG A 6 -29.53 -9.09 3.42
CA ARG A 6 -30.11 -8.71 2.12
C ARG A 6 -31.14 -7.58 2.31
N GLU A 7 -31.90 -7.64 3.41
CA GLU A 7 -32.83 -6.58 3.77
C GLU A 7 -32.08 -5.28 4.07
N LEU A 8 -30.98 -5.35 4.83
CA LEU A 8 -30.15 -4.17 5.14
C LEU A 8 -29.51 -3.56 3.90
N ILE A 9 -28.91 -4.38 3.02
CA ILE A 9 -28.32 -3.92 1.76
C ILE A 9 -29.35 -3.20 0.91
N THR A 10 -30.52 -3.81 0.74
CA THR A 10 -31.62 -3.23 -0.04
C THR A 10 -32.08 -1.91 0.59
N TYR A 11 -32.22 -1.87 1.89
CA TYR A 11 -32.64 -0.69 2.63
C TYR A 11 -31.63 0.45 2.52
N MET A 12 -30.34 0.15 2.63
CA MET A 12 -29.26 1.11 2.49
C MET A 12 -29.02 1.54 1.04
N GLY A 13 -29.56 0.81 0.06
CA GLY A 13 -29.34 1.06 -1.36
C GLY A 13 -27.90 0.81 -1.80
N MET A 14 -27.21 -0.11 -1.17
CA MET A 14 -25.83 -0.46 -1.49
C MET A 14 -25.79 -1.50 -2.60
N HIS A 15 -24.94 -1.28 -3.59
CA HIS A 15 -24.85 -2.15 -4.77
C HIS A 15 -23.53 -2.91 -4.86
N LYS A 16 -22.51 -2.48 -4.13
CA LYS A 16 -21.21 -3.13 -4.06
C LYS A 16 -20.93 -3.58 -2.63
N LEU A 17 -20.62 -4.86 -2.49
CA LEU A 17 -20.24 -5.44 -1.20
C LEU A 17 -18.78 -5.88 -1.27
N PRO A 18 -18.05 -5.74 -0.16
CA PRO A 18 -16.71 -6.29 -0.07
C PRO A 18 -16.73 -7.82 -0.24
N GLU A 19 -15.66 -8.37 -0.75
CA GLU A 19 -15.46 -9.82 -0.76
C GLU A 19 -15.49 -10.36 0.68
N GLY A 20 -16.10 -11.52 0.88
CA GLY A 20 -16.25 -12.13 2.22
C GLY A 20 -17.25 -11.42 3.14
N PHE A 21 -18.05 -10.47 2.63
CA PHE A 21 -19.05 -9.75 3.41
C PHE A 21 -20.08 -10.69 4.07
N VAL A 22 -20.58 -11.67 3.31
CA VAL A 22 -21.63 -12.59 3.80
C VAL A 22 -21.10 -13.41 4.97
N GLU A 23 -19.92 -13.98 4.82
CA GLU A 23 -19.25 -14.78 5.84
C GLU A 23 -18.99 -13.93 7.12
N ALA A 24 -18.56 -12.67 6.93
CA ALA A 24 -18.37 -11.75 8.06
C ALA A 24 -19.67 -11.45 8.77
N TYR A 25 -20.74 -11.18 8.01
CA TYR A 25 -22.02 -10.87 8.59
C TYR A 25 -22.59 -12.08 9.36
N GLU A 26 -22.36 -13.29 8.89
CA GLU A 26 -22.76 -14.51 9.61
C GLU A 26 -22.04 -14.67 10.94
N LEU A 27 -20.77 -14.28 11.02
CA LEU A 27 -19.96 -14.31 12.25
C LEU A 27 -20.27 -13.17 13.23
N TYR A 28 -20.87 -12.08 12.73
CA TYR A 28 -21.17 -10.92 13.56
C TYR A 28 -22.29 -11.19 14.55
N GLU A 29 -22.04 -10.94 15.83
CA GLU A 29 -23.04 -10.96 16.89
C GLU A 29 -23.38 -9.52 17.27
N PRO A 30 -24.63 -9.04 17.01
CA PRO A 30 -25.04 -7.69 17.36
C PRO A 30 -24.98 -7.49 18.87
N ASP A 31 -24.33 -6.46 19.30
CA ASP A 31 -24.44 -5.97 20.68
C ASP A 31 -25.73 -5.17 20.86
N GLN A 32 -26.01 -4.70 22.10
CA GLN A 32 -27.21 -3.96 22.45
C GLN A 32 -26.99 -2.46 22.67
N GLU A 33 -25.83 -1.93 22.25
CA GLU A 33 -25.58 -0.50 22.40
C GLU A 33 -26.51 0.32 21.49
N LYS A 34 -26.89 1.48 21.99
CA LYS A 34 -27.86 2.37 21.34
C LYS A 34 -27.20 3.44 20.45
N TYR A 35 -25.88 3.57 20.54
CA TYR A 35 -25.12 4.61 19.85
C TYR A 35 -24.15 3.99 18.87
N LEU A 36 -23.94 4.67 17.75
CA LEU A 36 -22.89 4.32 16.80
C LEU A 36 -21.50 4.59 17.40
N ILE A 37 -21.35 5.76 18.03
CA ILE A 37 -20.14 6.20 18.72
C ILE A 37 -20.50 6.84 20.06
N PRO A 38 -19.79 6.55 21.17
CA PRO A 38 -19.98 7.28 22.43
C PRO A 38 -19.84 8.78 22.23
N ARG A 39 -20.80 9.58 22.73
CA ARG A 39 -20.81 11.03 22.50
C ARG A 39 -19.54 11.73 22.98
N ASP A 40 -19.00 11.32 24.14
CA ASP A 40 -17.75 11.87 24.66
C ASP A 40 -16.58 11.60 23.72
N SER A 41 -16.52 10.40 23.11
CA SER A 41 -15.49 10.05 22.11
C SER A 41 -15.66 10.88 20.84
N TYR A 42 -16.88 11.04 20.35
CA TYR A 42 -17.19 11.85 19.18
C TYR A 42 -16.76 13.31 19.38
N GLU A 43 -17.14 13.92 20.50
CA GLU A 43 -16.75 15.29 20.82
C GLU A 43 -15.24 15.42 20.99
N ALA A 44 -14.59 14.48 21.68
CA ALA A 44 -13.13 14.49 21.87
C ALA A 44 -12.36 14.42 20.54
N LEU A 45 -12.82 13.59 19.59
CA LEU A 45 -12.20 13.47 18.27
C LEU A 45 -12.32 14.75 17.45
N LEU A 46 -13.42 15.48 17.56
CA LEU A 46 -13.68 16.71 16.82
C LEU A 46 -13.12 17.97 17.49
N ALA A 47 -12.91 17.92 18.81
CA ALA A 47 -12.49 19.08 19.61
C ALA A 47 -11.22 19.82 19.11
N PRO A 48 -10.20 19.14 18.52
CA PRO A 48 -9.02 19.82 18.00
C PRO A 48 -9.28 20.70 16.76
N TYR A 49 -10.48 20.65 16.17
CA TYR A 49 -10.79 21.30 14.90
C TYR A 49 -11.79 22.45 15.09
N GLU A 50 -11.50 23.59 14.50
CA GLU A 50 -12.39 24.76 14.46
C GLU A 50 -13.50 24.55 13.40
N ILE A 51 -14.46 23.68 13.67
CA ILE A 51 -15.58 23.39 12.75
C ILE A 51 -16.65 24.47 12.92
N PRO A 52 -17.07 25.20 11.86
CA PRO A 52 -18.17 26.17 11.93
C PRO A 52 -19.43 25.54 12.47
N SER A 53 -20.18 26.26 13.32
CA SER A 53 -21.35 25.76 14.06
C SER A 53 -22.40 25.10 13.18
N GLU A 54 -22.66 25.65 11.97
CA GLU A 54 -23.59 25.08 11.00
C GLU A 54 -23.12 23.71 10.45
N LYS A 55 -21.80 23.57 10.22
CA LYS A 55 -21.20 22.32 9.74
C LYS A 55 -21.10 21.27 10.84
N LYS A 56 -20.77 21.70 12.07
CA LYS A 56 -20.82 20.80 13.23
C LYS A 56 -22.23 20.28 13.44
N ARG A 57 -23.25 21.16 13.40
CA ARG A 57 -24.65 20.79 13.50
C ARG A 57 -25.07 19.78 12.43
N TYR A 58 -24.60 19.93 11.18
CA TYR A 58 -24.88 18.96 10.12
C TYR A 58 -24.34 17.56 10.47
N LEU A 59 -23.11 17.47 11.00
CA LEU A 59 -22.54 16.20 11.45
C LEU A 59 -23.30 15.60 12.63
N ASP A 60 -23.73 16.43 13.58
CA ASP A 60 -24.52 16.00 14.74
C ASP A 60 -25.90 15.48 14.30
N GLU A 61 -26.58 16.19 13.40
CA GLU A 61 -27.87 15.75 12.83
C GLU A 61 -27.72 14.46 12.01
N ALA A 62 -26.61 14.30 11.28
CA ALA A 62 -26.31 13.08 10.52
C ALA A 62 -26.09 11.88 11.44
N LEU A 63 -25.33 12.07 12.53
CA LEU A 63 -25.12 11.04 13.55
C LEU A 63 -26.43 10.65 14.23
N ASP A 64 -27.26 11.64 14.59
CA ASP A 64 -28.58 11.41 15.14
C ASP A 64 -29.51 10.67 14.17
N ALA A 65 -29.44 10.94 12.87
CA ALA A 65 -30.23 10.24 11.87
C ALA A 65 -29.83 8.76 11.75
N ILE A 66 -28.53 8.45 11.80
CA ILE A 66 -28.03 7.06 11.86
C ILE A 66 -28.54 6.34 13.10
N GLU A 67 -28.44 6.97 14.27
CA GLU A 67 -28.77 6.36 15.56
C GLU A 67 -30.29 6.20 15.81
N LYS A 68 -31.13 7.01 15.16
CA LYS A 68 -32.58 6.90 15.22
C LYS A 68 -33.18 5.83 14.30
N ASP A 69 -32.45 5.45 13.26
CA ASP A 69 -32.88 4.41 12.35
C ASP A 69 -32.25 3.07 12.75
N GLU A 70 -33.05 2.17 13.30
CA GLU A 70 -32.58 0.89 13.84
C GLU A 70 -31.85 0.03 12.82
N LYS A 71 -32.27 0.06 11.53
CA LYS A 71 -31.62 -0.71 10.47
C LYS A 71 -30.27 -0.12 10.07
N VAL A 72 -30.23 1.21 9.91
CA VAL A 72 -29.00 1.92 9.59
C VAL A 72 -27.99 1.75 10.72
N LEU A 73 -28.42 1.93 11.97
CA LEU A 73 -27.55 1.74 13.13
C LEU A 73 -27.02 0.31 13.22
N ALA A 74 -27.88 -0.70 13.07
CA ALA A 74 -27.47 -2.10 13.12
C ALA A 74 -26.41 -2.42 12.05
N PHE A 75 -26.60 -1.91 10.82
CA PHE A 75 -25.68 -2.13 9.74
C PHE A 75 -24.36 -1.35 9.90
N SER A 76 -24.45 -0.10 10.38
CA SER A 76 -23.27 0.72 10.70
C SER A 76 -22.39 0.07 11.76
N ARG A 77 -22.98 -0.54 12.76
CA ARG A 77 -22.26 -1.25 13.83
C ARG A 77 -21.61 -2.52 13.34
N PHE A 78 -22.25 -3.23 12.41
CA PHE A 78 -21.60 -4.32 11.71
C PHE A 78 -20.35 -3.83 10.96
N PHE A 79 -20.42 -2.73 10.20
CA PHE A 79 -19.26 -2.19 9.50
C PHE A 79 -18.13 -1.80 10.46
N VAL A 80 -18.46 -1.14 11.58
CA VAL A 80 -17.44 -0.80 12.60
C VAL A 80 -16.77 -2.06 13.15
N TRP A 81 -17.56 -3.09 13.46
CA TRP A 81 -17.03 -4.38 13.93
C TRP A 81 -16.16 -5.04 12.87
N ASP A 82 -16.63 -5.11 11.63
CA ASP A 82 -15.92 -5.78 10.54
C ASP A 82 -14.62 -5.08 10.19
N MET A 83 -14.62 -3.75 10.09
CA MET A 83 -13.41 -2.95 9.87
C MET A 83 -12.38 -3.10 10.98
N CYS A 84 -12.82 -3.21 12.24
CA CYS A 84 -11.94 -3.38 13.40
C CYS A 84 -11.61 -4.85 13.69
N SER A 85 -12.22 -5.82 12.98
CA SER A 85 -11.99 -7.24 13.22
C SER A 85 -10.61 -7.67 12.73
N VAL A 86 -10.08 -8.74 13.32
CA VAL A 86 -8.78 -9.30 12.91
C VAL A 86 -8.79 -9.72 11.44
N ARG A 87 -9.92 -10.20 10.93
CA ARG A 87 -10.09 -10.64 9.55
C ARG A 87 -9.81 -9.54 8.53
N ASN A 88 -10.29 -8.30 8.76
CA ASN A 88 -10.15 -7.18 7.85
C ASN A 88 -8.96 -6.27 8.17
N LYS A 89 -8.26 -6.56 9.25
CA LYS A 89 -7.23 -5.69 9.80
C LYS A 89 -6.07 -5.44 8.84
N TYR A 90 -5.79 -6.42 7.97
CA TYR A 90 -4.64 -6.39 7.07
C TYR A 90 -5.03 -6.39 5.59
N ASP A 91 -6.32 -6.40 5.28
CA ASP A 91 -6.83 -6.30 3.91
C ASP A 91 -7.52 -4.95 3.70
N ILE A 92 -6.80 -4.01 3.12
CA ILE A 92 -7.27 -2.64 2.88
C ILE A 92 -8.21 -2.50 1.69
N ASN A 93 -8.42 -3.57 0.90
CA ASN A 93 -9.22 -3.51 -0.33
C ASN A 93 -10.69 -3.89 -0.14
N LEU A 94 -11.11 -4.22 1.09
CA LEU A 94 -12.46 -4.72 1.37
C LEU A 94 -13.57 -3.67 1.19
N TYR A 95 -13.29 -2.40 1.47
CA TYR A 95 -14.29 -1.32 1.41
C TYR A 95 -13.87 -0.24 0.43
N THR A 96 -14.56 -0.14 -0.72
CA THR A 96 -14.26 0.86 -1.74
C THR A 96 -15.16 2.09 -1.65
N GLU A 97 -16.43 1.91 -1.34
CA GLU A 97 -17.40 3.02 -1.19
C GLU A 97 -18.42 2.65 -0.12
N LEU A 98 -18.70 3.58 0.78
CA LEU A 98 -19.67 3.42 1.84
C LEU A 98 -20.63 4.62 1.86
N ILE A 99 -21.50 4.70 0.84
CA ILE A 99 -22.47 5.78 0.66
C ILE A 99 -23.87 5.17 0.59
N PRO A 100 -24.69 5.28 1.68
CA PRO A 100 -26.06 4.82 1.68
C PRO A 100 -26.98 5.78 0.90
N ASN A 101 -28.18 5.31 0.53
CA ASN A 101 -29.18 6.11 -0.14
C ASN A 101 -30.37 6.51 0.77
N CYS A 102 -30.42 5.94 2.00
CA CYS A 102 -31.57 6.06 2.90
C CYS A 102 -31.53 7.27 3.85
N LEU A 103 -30.39 7.94 3.99
CA LEU A 103 -30.20 9.06 4.92
C LEU A 103 -30.45 10.44 4.29
N GLY A 104 -30.90 10.50 3.03
CA GLY A 104 -31.21 11.74 2.32
C GLY A 104 -30.01 12.68 2.27
N LYS A 105 -30.15 13.91 2.77
CA LYS A 105 -29.08 14.91 2.78
C LYS A 105 -27.84 14.51 3.58
N TYR A 106 -27.92 13.47 4.41
CA TYR A 106 -26.82 13.02 5.27
C TYR A 106 -26.00 11.85 4.69
N ASN A 107 -26.36 11.34 3.52
CA ASN A 107 -25.67 10.21 2.90
C ASN A 107 -24.14 10.42 2.81
N GLU A 108 -23.70 11.62 2.47
CA GLU A 108 -22.26 11.93 2.29
C GLU A 108 -21.47 11.93 3.62
N ALA A 109 -22.13 12.16 4.77
CA ALA A 109 -21.48 12.12 6.07
C ALA A 109 -21.30 10.70 6.63
N TYR A 110 -22.06 9.73 6.11
CA TYR A 110 -22.16 8.39 6.67
C TYR A 110 -20.82 7.69 6.84
N ALA A 111 -20.05 7.57 5.76
CA ALA A 111 -18.76 6.88 5.77
C ALA A 111 -17.79 7.49 6.79
N PHE A 112 -17.74 8.83 6.87
CA PHE A 112 -16.90 9.53 7.83
C PHE A 112 -17.33 9.23 9.28
N LEU A 113 -18.62 9.22 9.58
CA LEU A 113 -19.13 8.91 10.91
C LEU A 113 -18.88 7.45 11.31
N VAL A 114 -19.00 6.51 10.36
CA VAL A 114 -18.64 5.10 10.59
C VAL A 114 -17.15 4.97 10.88
N LEU A 115 -16.28 5.66 10.13
CA LEU A 115 -14.84 5.69 10.41
C LEU A 115 -14.53 6.25 11.80
N LEU A 116 -15.16 7.36 12.19
CA LEU A 116 -15.00 7.91 13.55
C LEU A 116 -15.37 6.90 14.64
N ALA A 117 -16.42 6.12 14.39
CA ALA A 117 -16.88 5.09 15.34
C ALA A 117 -15.88 3.92 15.47
N CYS A 118 -15.01 3.69 14.49
CA CYS A 118 -13.95 2.69 14.61
C CYS A 118 -12.91 3.07 15.68
N VAL A 119 -12.65 4.36 15.88
CA VAL A 119 -11.54 4.81 16.76
C VAL A 119 -11.68 4.29 18.21
N PRO A 120 -12.79 4.51 18.94
CA PRO A 120 -12.90 4.03 20.32
C PRO A 120 -12.86 2.49 20.42
N VAL A 121 -13.32 1.77 19.39
CA VAL A 121 -13.22 0.31 19.31
C VAL A 121 -11.76 -0.13 19.14
N ALA A 122 -11.05 0.48 18.21
CA ALA A 122 -9.64 0.21 17.97
C ALA A 122 -8.76 0.59 19.17
N GLU A 123 -9.02 1.72 19.83
CA GLU A 123 -8.31 2.12 21.05
C GLU A 123 -8.46 1.10 22.19
N LYS A 124 -9.64 0.48 22.31
CA LYS A 124 -9.84 -0.60 23.30
C LYS A 124 -8.90 -1.76 23.03
N GLU A 125 -8.70 -2.13 21.77
CA GLU A 125 -7.74 -3.18 21.40
C GLU A 125 -6.30 -2.75 21.69
N MET A 126 -5.92 -1.51 21.34
CA MET A 126 -4.58 -1.01 21.65
C MET A 126 -4.27 -1.11 23.15
N ARG A 127 -5.24 -0.74 24.01
CA ARG A 127 -5.10 -0.90 25.47
C ARG A 127 -4.97 -2.36 25.89
N LEU A 128 -5.75 -3.26 25.30
CA LEU A 128 -5.67 -4.70 25.60
C LEU A 128 -4.31 -5.30 25.20
N ARG A 129 -3.71 -4.82 24.11
CA ARG A 129 -2.34 -5.19 23.68
C ARG A 129 -1.25 -4.52 24.52
N GLY A 130 -1.60 -3.60 25.41
CA GLY A 130 -0.65 -2.84 26.24
C GLY A 130 0.16 -1.84 25.41
N ILE A 131 -0.34 -1.39 24.26
CA ILE A 131 0.32 -0.37 23.43
C ILE A 131 0.16 0.98 24.10
N PRO A 132 1.25 1.72 24.39
CA PRO A 132 1.19 3.05 24.96
C PRO A 132 0.43 4.04 24.06
N LYS A 133 -0.31 4.95 24.67
CA LYS A 133 -1.21 5.88 23.98
C LYS A 133 -0.49 6.77 22.96
N GLU A 134 0.75 7.18 23.25
CA GLU A 134 1.60 7.98 22.37
C GLU A 134 1.86 7.38 20.99
N TYR A 135 1.67 6.07 20.81
CA TYR A 135 1.82 5.43 19.50
C TYR A 135 0.59 5.54 18.60
N TYR A 136 -0.60 5.82 19.17
CA TYR A 136 -1.83 5.78 18.39
C TYR A 136 -2.76 6.98 18.53
N GLU A 137 -2.64 7.82 19.58
CA GLU A 137 -3.60 8.91 19.83
C GLU A 137 -3.69 9.93 18.68
N ASP A 138 -2.57 10.21 18.00
CA ASP A 138 -2.52 11.16 16.88
C ASP A 138 -2.80 10.51 15.51
N ILE A 139 -2.90 9.19 15.44
CA ILE A 139 -3.02 8.49 14.15
C ILE A 139 -4.31 8.86 13.41
N PRO A 140 -5.52 8.84 14.03
CA PRO A 140 -6.75 9.26 13.34
C PRO A 140 -6.69 10.71 12.87
N HIS A 141 -6.08 11.59 13.66
CA HIS A 141 -5.98 13.02 13.38
C HIS A 141 -5.15 13.34 12.13
N ARG A 142 -4.24 12.45 11.72
CA ARG A 142 -3.48 12.61 10.49
C ARG A 142 -4.36 12.60 9.24
N MET A 143 -5.43 11.79 9.27
CA MET A 143 -6.39 11.71 8.17
C MET A 143 -7.54 12.70 8.34
N MET A 144 -8.08 12.81 9.56
CA MET A 144 -9.18 13.71 9.89
C MET A 144 -8.88 15.17 9.54
N LYS A 145 -7.65 15.63 9.77
CA LYS A 145 -7.24 17.01 9.49
C LYS A 145 -7.53 17.41 8.05
N ASP A 146 -7.16 16.58 7.09
CA ASP A 146 -7.36 16.89 5.68
C ASP A 146 -8.82 16.71 5.25
N GLN A 147 -9.51 15.68 5.76
CA GLN A 147 -10.94 15.47 5.50
C GLN A 147 -11.79 16.64 6.05
N LEU A 148 -11.56 17.05 7.28
CA LEU A 148 -12.28 18.17 7.89
C LEU A 148 -11.93 19.51 7.24
N ARG A 149 -10.67 19.73 6.87
CA ARG A 149 -10.27 20.92 6.11
C ARG A 149 -11.03 21.02 4.78
N ARG A 150 -11.12 19.92 4.02
CA ARG A 150 -11.92 19.86 2.77
C ARG A 150 -13.40 20.10 3.05
N TYR A 151 -13.95 19.46 4.09
CA TYR A 151 -15.33 19.68 4.49
C TYR A 151 -15.62 21.14 4.87
N ILE A 152 -14.76 21.77 5.65
CA ILE A 152 -14.89 23.17 6.06
C ILE A 152 -14.82 24.11 4.86
N ASN A 153 -13.95 23.85 3.90
CA ASN A 153 -13.74 24.75 2.76
C ASN A 153 -14.74 24.52 1.61
N CYS A 154 -15.06 23.26 1.28
CA CYS A 154 -15.81 22.88 0.09
C CYS A 154 -17.19 22.26 0.39
N GLY A 155 -17.50 21.98 1.66
CA GLY A 155 -18.76 21.33 2.06
C GLY A 155 -18.83 19.83 1.78
N LYS A 156 -17.76 19.21 1.24
CA LYS A 156 -17.69 17.78 0.94
C LYS A 156 -16.73 17.08 1.89
N ILE A 157 -17.18 16.00 2.50
CA ILE A 157 -16.32 15.11 3.27
C ILE A 157 -15.66 14.15 2.30
N ASP A 158 -14.32 14.16 2.26
CA ASP A 158 -13.56 13.27 1.40
C ASP A 158 -13.53 11.84 1.97
N VAL A 159 -14.19 10.93 1.28
CA VAL A 159 -14.20 9.49 1.56
C VAL A 159 -13.61 8.67 0.42
N GLU A 160 -13.06 9.33 -0.60
CA GLU A 160 -12.27 8.67 -1.62
C GLU A 160 -11.11 7.91 -0.99
N ASP A 161 -10.67 6.82 -1.59
CA ASP A 161 -9.61 5.96 -1.07
C ASP A 161 -9.90 5.43 0.36
N MET A 162 -11.13 4.98 0.55
CA MET A 162 -11.62 4.45 1.83
C MET A 162 -10.72 3.36 2.43
N PRO A 163 -10.20 2.38 1.65
CA PRO A 163 -9.31 1.35 2.17
C PRO A 163 -8.06 1.90 2.83
N TRP A 164 -7.46 2.95 2.26
CA TRP A 164 -6.32 3.63 2.86
C TRP A 164 -6.69 4.35 4.15
N LYS A 165 -7.80 5.10 4.14
CA LYS A 165 -8.28 5.86 5.29
C LYS A 165 -8.63 4.96 6.48
N MET A 166 -9.24 3.81 6.24
CA MET A 166 -9.54 2.82 7.28
C MET A 166 -8.36 2.54 8.21
N ASN A 167 -7.15 2.41 7.67
CA ASN A 167 -5.96 2.07 8.47
C ASN A 167 -5.70 3.07 9.60
N PHE A 168 -6.07 4.33 9.42
CA PHE A 168 -5.89 5.37 10.43
C PHE A 168 -6.96 5.32 11.51
N TYR A 169 -8.20 5.01 11.16
CA TYR A 169 -9.31 4.96 12.10
C TYR A 169 -9.41 3.64 12.86
N THR A 170 -8.95 2.55 12.26
CA THR A 170 -8.85 1.24 12.91
C THR A 170 -7.52 1.04 13.65
N LEU A 171 -6.64 2.06 13.66
CA LEU A 171 -5.32 2.03 14.30
C LEU A 171 -4.46 0.83 13.86
N THR A 172 -4.57 0.46 12.59
CA THR A 172 -3.78 -0.62 12.00
C THR A 172 -2.40 -0.11 11.56
N ILE A 173 -2.29 1.19 11.28
CA ILE A 173 -1.07 1.87 10.86
C ILE A 173 -0.45 2.66 12.01
N PHE A 174 0.88 2.62 12.11
CA PHE A 174 1.63 3.33 13.15
C PHE A 174 2.72 4.20 12.55
N LEU A 175 2.85 5.43 13.06
CA LEU A 175 4.02 6.27 12.76
C LEU A 175 5.14 5.94 13.74
N LEU A 176 6.19 5.29 13.25
CA LEU A 176 7.35 4.95 14.06
C LEU A 176 8.58 5.69 13.52
N ASP A 177 8.98 6.72 14.22
CA ASP A 177 9.95 7.73 13.81
C ASP A 177 9.50 8.51 12.55
N ARG A 178 9.99 8.11 11.37
CA ARG A 178 9.78 8.87 10.12
C ARG A 178 8.73 8.27 9.20
N PHE A 179 8.47 6.97 9.31
CA PHE A 179 7.67 6.20 8.36
C PHE A 179 6.42 5.63 9.01
N LEU A 180 5.41 5.41 8.18
CA LEU A 180 4.20 4.70 8.58
C LEU A 180 4.37 3.22 8.30
N PHE A 181 3.91 2.40 9.23
CA PHE A 181 4.06 0.94 9.17
C PHE A 181 2.72 0.26 9.41
N ILE A 182 2.44 -0.78 8.61
CA ILE A 182 1.24 -1.59 8.71
C ILE A 182 1.60 -3.06 8.46
N PRO A 183 1.00 -4.04 9.14
CA PRO A 183 1.18 -5.45 8.77
C PRO A 183 0.73 -5.72 7.34
N TYR A 184 1.50 -6.54 6.63
CA TYR A 184 1.26 -6.89 5.25
C TYR A 184 1.51 -8.37 5.03
N GLN A 185 0.59 -9.06 4.38
CA GLN A 185 0.78 -10.43 3.97
C GLN A 185 1.34 -10.47 2.55
N PHE A 186 2.50 -11.08 2.38
CA PHE A 186 3.23 -11.08 1.11
C PHE A 186 2.44 -11.80 0.02
N GLY A 187 2.18 -11.14 -1.10
CA GLY A 187 1.42 -11.66 -2.23
C GLY A 187 2.10 -11.49 -3.59
N ASP A 188 3.28 -10.88 -3.64
CA ASP A 188 3.98 -10.61 -4.90
C ASP A 188 4.45 -11.89 -5.59
N PRO A 189 4.60 -11.88 -6.94
CA PRO A 189 4.76 -13.09 -7.73
C PRO A 189 6.22 -13.60 -7.78
N PHE A 190 6.84 -13.85 -6.63
CA PHE A 190 8.18 -14.43 -6.53
C PHE A 190 8.43 -15.07 -5.16
N THR A 191 9.49 -15.86 -5.09
CA THR A 191 10.00 -16.47 -3.85
C THR A 191 11.46 -16.07 -3.66
N MET A 192 11.88 -15.77 -2.41
CA MET A 192 13.26 -15.47 -2.07
C MET A 192 13.94 -16.61 -1.38
N TYR A 193 15.18 -16.87 -1.77
CA TYR A 193 16.04 -17.92 -1.27
C TYR A 193 17.33 -17.32 -0.73
N ARG A 194 17.87 -17.90 0.36
CA ARG A 194 19.17 -17.51 0.92
C ARG A 194 20.14 -18.67 0.79
N SER A 195 21.34 -18.38 0.29
CA SER A 195 22.45 -19.34 0.33
C SER A 195 22.89 -19.60 1.78
N LYS A 196 22.89 -20.86 2.18
CA LYS A 196 23.36 -21.29 3.51
C LYS A 196 24.86 -21.08 3.70
N LEU A 197 25.62 -21.06 2.59
CA LEU A 197 27.06 -20.86 2.58
C LEU A 197 27.45 -19.39 2.64
N THR A 198 26.86 -18.57 1.75
CA THR A 198 27.32 -17.18 1.55
C THR A 198 26.39 -16.15 2.21
N GLY A 199 25.15 -16.54 2.54
CA GLY A 199 24.10 -15.63 2.97
C GLY A 199 23.49 -14.78 1.86
N LYS A 200 23.95 -14.92 0.60
CA LYS A 200 23.39 -14.16 -0.55
C LYS A 200 21.91 -14.52 -0.73
N VAL A 201 21.07 -13.49 -0.88
CA VAL A 201 19.64 -13.64 -1.17
C VAL A 201 19.41 -13.55 -2.66
N ILE A 202 18.59 -14.45 -3.19
CA ILE A 202 18.22 -14.57 -4.60
C ILE A 202 16.69 -14.63 -4.69
N GLY A 203 16.08 -13.82 -5.58
CA GLY A 203 14.68 -13.94 -5.94
C GLY A 203 14.50 -14.74 -7.23
N LEU A 204 13.53 -15.65 -7.24
CA LEU A 204 13.06 -16.33 -8.44
C LEU A 204 11.60 -15.97 -8.68
N SER A 205 11.29 -15.52 -9.91
CA SER A 205 9.92 -15.18 -10.29
C SER A 205 9.02 -16.42 -10.35
N ASP A 206 7.75 -16.23 -10.04
CA ASP A 206 6.70 -17.23 -10.26
C ASP A 206 6.59 -17.58 -11.75
N PRO A 207 5.99 -18.70 -12.13
CA PRO A 207 5.75 -19.07 -13.52
C PRO A 207 4.65 -18.21 -14.15
N ASP A 208 4.57 -18.25 -15.48
CA ASP A 208 3.51 -17.67 -16.31
C ASP A 208 3.40 -16.14 -16.25
N LEU A 209 4.48 -15.45 -15.85
CA LEU A 209 4.57 -13.99 -15.91
C LEU A 209 5.14 -13.56 -17.25
N VAL A 210 4.47 -12.62 -17.91
CA VAL A 210 4.99 -12.00 -19.14
C VAL A 210 5.92 -10.87 -18.77
N VAL A 211 7.09 -10.85 -19.40
CA VAL A 211 8.15 -9.88 -19.15
C VAL A 211 8.50 -9.16 -20.46
N ASP A 212 8.60 -7.83 -20.41
CA ASP A 212 8.96 -7.01 -21.56
C ASP A 212 10.48 -6.92 -21.80
N SER A 213 10.88 -6.14 -22.82
CA SER A 213 12.28 -5.93 -23.18
C SER A 213 13.10 -5.21 -22.13
N GLU A 214 12.47 -4.53 -21.16
CA GLU A 214 13.13 -3.85 -20.05
C GLU A 214 13.11 -4.68 -18.77
N GLY A 215 12.70 -5.94 -18.84
CA GLY A 215 12.60 -6.84 -17.70
C GLY A 215 11.45 -6.51 -16.75
N GLN A 216 10.48 -5.69 -17.19
CA GLN A 216 9.35 -5.33 -16.38
C GLN A 216 8.18 -6.29 -16.61
N LEU A 217 7.44 -6.56 -15.53
CA LEU A 217 6.26 -7.40 -15.62
C LEU A 217 5.19 -6.70 -16.46
N VAL A 218 4.77 -7.39 -17.51
CA VAL A 218 3.57 -7.09 -18.26
C VAL A 218 2.52 -8.08 -17.79
N ILE A 219 1.39 -7.60 -17.33
CA ILE A 219 0.41 -8.50 -16.75
C ILE A 219 -0.11 -9.43 -17.82
N SER A 220 0.19 -10.71 -17.68
CA SER A 220 -0.46 -11.76 -18.43
C SER A 220 -1.58 -12.35 -17.59
N LYS A 221 -2.78 -11.83 -17.76
CA LYS A 221 -3.98 -12.51 -17.32
C LYS A 221 -4.82 -12.81 -18.55
N THR A 222 -5.49 -13.95 -18.56
CA THR A 222 -6.48 -14.31 -19.58
C THR A 222 -7.54 -13.22 -19.70
N GLU A 223 -8.21 -13.07 -20.85
CA GLU A 223 -9.25 -12.06 -21.05
C GLU A 223 -10.32 -12.06 -19.94
N ASP A 224 -10.66 -13.23 -19.39
CA ASP A 224 -11.59 -13.36 -18.26
C ASP A 224 -11.04 -12.76 -16.95
N GLN A 225 -9.75 -12.89 -16.72
CA GLN A 225 -9.07 -12.27 -15.58
C GLN A 225 -8.87 -10.75 -15.76
N LEU A 226 -8.85 -10.28 -17.00
CA LEU A 226 -8.80 -8.86 -17.35
C LEU A 226 -10.14 -8.15 -17.11
N GLN A 227 -11.27 -8.84 -17.22
CA GLN A 227 -12.58 -8.29 -16.86
C GLN A 227 -12.71 -8.06 -15.35
N ASP A 228 -12.03 -8.84 -14.52
CA ASP A 228 -12.01 -8.67 -13.09
C ASP A 228 -11.05 -7.53 -12.63
N LEU A 229 -10.04 -7.22 -13.44
CA LEU A 229 -9.11 -6.11 -13.21
C LEU A 229 -9.75 -4.73 -13.35
N SER A 230 -10.89 -4.62 -14.05
CA SER A 230 -11.68 -3.37 -14.10
C SER A 230 -12.23 -2.95 -12.73
N LYS A 231 -12.20 -3.86 -11.76
CA LYS A 231 -12.61 -3.64 -10.37
C LYS A 231 -11.43 -3.27 -9.45
N LEU A 232 -10.20 -3.44 -9.91
CA LEU A 232 -8.99 -3.05 -9.18
C LEU A 232 -8.52 -1.70 -9.72
N HIS A 233 -8.78 -0.63 -9.01
CA HIS A 233 -8.22 0.72 -9.25
C HIS A 233 -6.71 0.78 -8.97
N THR A 234 -5.99 -0.28 -9.21
CA THR A 234 -4.56 -0.38 -8.97
C THR A 234 -3.81 -0.39 -10.29
N GLY A 235 -2.61 0.11 -10.30
CA GLY A 235 -1.70 0.37 -11.42
C GLY A 235 -1.55 -0.66 -12.54
N TYR A 236 -2.24 -1.77 -12.44
CA TYR A 236 -2.28 -2.83 -13.45
C TYR A 236 -2.88 -2.37 -14.80
N GLU A 237 -3.86 -1.49 -14.80
CA GLU A 237 -4.45 -0.95 -16.04
C GLU A 237 -3.49 0.02 -16.73
N TYR A 238 -2.68 0.73 -15.95
CA TYR A 238 -1.67 1.66 -16.43
C TYR A 238 -0.41 0.91 -16.93
N ALA A 239 0.01 -0.13 -16.24
CA ALA A 239 1.08 -1.00 -16.72
C ALA A 239 0.79 -1.53 -18.13
N ARG A 240 -0.47 -1.84 -18.44
CA ARG A 240 -0.89 -2.28 -19.76
C ARG A 240 -0.88 -1.15 -20.81
N ARG A 241 -1.23 0.09 -20.44
CA ARG A 241 -1.20 1.24 -21.36
C ARG A 241 0.21 1.59 -21.80
N ASP A 242 1.19 1.42 -20.90
CA ASP A 242 2.60 1.69 -21.16
C ASP A 242 3.40 0.48 -21.65
N ALA A 243 2.85 -0.72 -21.58
CA ALA A 243 3.44 -1.91 -22.18
C ALA A 243 3.42 -1.72 -23.70
N ARG A 244 4.54 -1.30 -24.27
CA ARG A 244 4.71 -0.98 -25.70
C ARG A 244 4.73 -2.21 -26.62
N GLY A 245 4.03 -3.28 -26.23
CA GLY A 245 3.85 -4.50 -27.04
C GLY A 245 5.12 -5.29 -27.30
N THR A 246 6.19 -5.04 -26.55
CA THR A 246 7.48 -5.75 -26.69
C THR A 246 7.61 -6.83 -25.63
N GLU A 247 6.68 -7.79 -25.64
CA GLU A 247 6.85 -9.02 -24.87
C GLU A 247 8.10 -9.75 -25.33
N THR A 248 8.94 -10.18 -24.39
CA THR A 248 10.17 -10.90 -24.75
C THR A 248 10.15 -12.35 -24.31
N PHE A 249 9.64 -12.64 -23.13
CA PHE A 249 9.57 -14.02 -22.64
C PHE A 249 8.48 -14.18 -21.54
N VAL A 250 8.11 -15.44 -21.34
CA VAL A 250 7.22 -15.86 -20.24
C VAL A 250 8.07 -16.61 -19.23
N THR A 251 7.88 -16.29 -17.95
CA THR A 251 8.63 -16.95 -16.88
C THR A 251 8.17 -18.38 -16.68
N THR A 252 9.08 -19.21 -16.20
CA THR A 252 8.79 -20.59 -15.78
C THR A 252 9.49 -20.85 -14.46
N LEU A 253 8.90 -21.67 -13.63
CA LEU A 253 9.50 -22.18 -12.41
C LEU A 253 9.36 -23.71 -12.40
N MET A 254 10.47 -24.41 -12.25
CA MET A 254 10.51 -25.86 -12.14
C MET A 254 11.08 -26.23 -10.79
N GLU A 255 10.35 -27.05 -10.05
CA GLU A 255 10.77 -27.51 -8.72
C GLU A 255 10.77 -29.04 -8.70
N THR A 256 11.88 -29.59 -8.21
CA THR A 256 12.06 -31.03 -7.97
C THR A 256 12.29 -31.28 -6.47
N GLU A 257 12.59 -32.51 -6.09
CA GLU A 257 12.95 -32.84 -4.72
C GLU A 257 14.28 -32.16 -4.28
N THR A 258 15.22 -31.96 -5.20
CA THR A 258 16.59 -31.52 -4.91
C THR A 258 16.90 -30.08 -5.33
N GLU A 259 16.15 -29.52 -6.26
CA GLU A 259 16.47 -28.20 -6.84
C GLU A 259 15.23 -27.44 -7.25
N VAL A 260 15.42 -26.11 -7.40
CA VAL A 260 14.46 -25.21 -8.02
C VAL A 260 15.15 -24.40 -9.11
N THR A 261 14.55 -24.30 -10.30
CA THR A 261 15.06 -23.56 -11.45
C THR A 261 14.03 -22.53 -11.89
N GLY A 262 14.38 -21.26 -11.90
CA GLY A 262 13.51 -20.15 -12.29
C GLY A 262 14.25 -18.95 -12.83
N TYR A 263 13.52 -17.94 -13.29
CA TYR A 263 14.09 -16.69 -13.78
C TYR A 263 14.57 -15.81 -12.62
N TYR A 264 15.78 -15.29 -12.77
CA TYR A 264 16.45 -14.47 -11.77
C TYR A 264 15.81 -13.09 -11.67
N LEU A 265 15.47 -12.73 -10.43
CA LEU A 265 15.01 -11.38 -10.08
C LEU A 265 16.22 -10.53 -9.71
N ASN A 266 16.59 -9.62 -10.61
CA ASN A 266 17.69 -8.71 -10.32
C ASN A 266 17.26 -7.67 -9.27
N PRO A 267 18.00 -7.51 -8.17
CA PRO A 267 17.63 -6.58 -7.09
C PRO A 267 17.67 -5.09 -7.51
N CYS A 268 17.99 -4.77 -8.76
CA CYS A 268 17.80 -3.44 -9.34
C CYS A 268 16.38 -3.20 -9.88
N GLY A 269 15.44 -4.15 -9.72
CA GLY A 269 14.02 -3.95 -10.02
C GLY A 269 13.55 -4.49 -11.38
N PHE A 270 14.10 -5.60 -11.85
CA PHE A 270 13.68 -6.22 -13.12
C PHE A 270 13.92 -7.74 -13.13
N VAL A 271 13.23 -8.45 -14.01
CA VAL A 271 13.43 -9.88 -14.25
C VAL A 271 14.45 -10.06 -15.37
N GLU A 272 15.54 -10.76 -15.11
CA GLU A 272 16.52 -11.11 -16.15
C GLU A 272 16.01 -12.25 -17.02
N ASN A 273 16.24 -12.19 -18.33
CA ASN A 273 16.04 -13.33 -19.23
C ASN A 273 17.13 -14.38 -19.03
N ARG A 274 17.28 -14.83 -17.79
CA ARG A 274 18.30 -15.80 -17.35
C ARG A 274 17.71 -16.69 -16.26
N LYS A 275 17.80 -18.01 -16.46
CA LYS A 275 17.41 -18.99 -15.45
C LYS A 275 18.58 -19.29 -14.51
N VAL A 276 18.23 -19.50 -13.25
CA VAL A 276 19.17 -19.92 -12.20
C VAL A 276 18.61 -21.18 -11.54
N THR A 277 19.48 -22.15 -11.30
CA THR A 277 19.17 -23.37 -10.54
C THR A 277 19.75 -23.25 -9.15
N LEU A 278 18.91 -23.46 -8.13
CA LEU A 278 19.28 -23.44 -6.72
C LEU A 278 19.10 -24.84 -6.13
N LEU A 279 20.16 -25.41 -5.56
CA LEU A 279 20.09 -26.69 -4.85
C LEU A 279 19.46 -26.50 -3.47
N LYS A 280 18.44 -27.28 -3.12
CA LYS A 280 17.72 -27.18 -1.84
C LYS A 280 18.60 -27.49 -0.63
N GLU A 281 19.67 -28.27 -0.82
CA GLU A 281 20.67 -28.51 0.22
C GLU A 281 21.52 -27.25 0.52
N GLU A 282 21.75 -26.38 -0.50
CA GLU A 282 22.56 -25.16 -0.39
C GLU A 282 21.74 -23.90 -0.09
N TYR A 283 20.46 -23.92 -0.40
CA TYR A 283 19.56 -22.77 -0.26
C TYR A 283 18.36 -23.08 0.62
N GLU A 284 17.90 -22.08 1.33
CA GLU A 284 16.67 -22.10 2.13
C GLU A 284 15.71 -21.02 1.65
N VAL A 285 14.40 -21.28 1.70
CA VAL A 285 13.36 -20.28 1.44
C VAL A 285 13.31 -19.31 2.62
N VAL A 286 13.37 -18.00 2.34
CA VAL A 286 13.35 -16.94 3.35
C VAL A 286 12.18 -15.98 3.22
N LEU A 287 11.50 -15.99 2.07
CA LEU A 287 10.24 -15.28 1.84
C LEU A 287 9.44 -15.97 0.74
N LYS A 288 8.16 -16.20 1.00
CA LYS A 288 7.18 -16.76 0.06
C LYS A 288 5.81 -16.14 0.29
N LYS A 289 4.86 -16.37 -0.63
CA LYS A 289 3.47 -15.93 -0.46
C LYS A 289 2.92 -16.34 0.89
N GLU A 290 2.05 -15.49 1.44
CA GLU A 290 1.42 -15.60 2.76
C GLU A 290 2.34 -15.36 3.96
N ASP A 291 3.64 -15.17 3.77
CA ASP A 291 4.53 -14.74 4.86
C ASP A 291 4.19 -13.31 5.31
N TRP A 292 4.34 -13.04 6.61
CA TRP A 292 4.10 -11.71 7.17
C TRP A 292 5.30 -10.79 6.97
N LEU A 293 5.01 -9.60 6.43
CA LEU A 293 5.91 -8.47 6.32
C LEU A 293 5.30 -7.26 7.05
N ILE A 294 6.07 -6.19 7.16
CA ILE A 294 5.60 -4.88 7.57
C ILE A 294 5.69 -3.96 6.36
N ALA A 295 4.55 -3.49 5.85
CA ALA A 295 4.52 -2.49 4.81
C ALA A 295 4.97 -1.14 5.35
N LEU A 296 5.85 -0.47 4.61
CA LEU A 296 6.41 0.85 4.92
C LEU A 296 5.84 1.87 3.94
N HIS A 297 5.24 2.94 4.46
CA HIS A 297 4.78 4.07 3.66
C HIS A 297 5.58 5.32 4.00
N ILE A 298 5.86 6.14 2.98
CA ILE A 298 6.73 7.30 3.06
C ILE A 298 5.89 8.58 3.12
N PRO A 299 5.60 9.15 4.30
CA PRO A 299 4.93 10.45 4.39
C PRO A 299 5.74 11.54 3.70
N GLY A 300 5.10 12.59 3.21
CA GLY A 300 5.78 13.77 2.68
C GLY A 300 6.74 14.41 3.71
N GLY A 301 7.71 15.20 3.24
CA GLY A 301 8.67 15.93 4.06
C GLY A 301 10.10 15.41 4.02
N GLU A 302 10.96 15.97 4.85
CA GLU A 302 12.40 15.67 4.90
C GLU A 302 12.74 14.37 5.64
N GLY A 303 13.99 13.95 5.57
CA GLY A 303 14.52 12.83 6.36
C GLY A 303 14.47 11.47 5.65
N TYR A 304 14.30 11.44 4.32
CA TYR A 304 14.44 10.21 3.55
C TYR A 304 15.93 9.90 3.32
N THR A 305 16.54 9.23 4.30
CA THR A 305 17.95 8.82 4.29
C THR A 305 18.10 7.34 4.63
N PRO A 306 19.19 6.67 4.19
CA PRO A 306 19.43 5.26 4.50
C PRO A 306 19.47 4.98 6.00
N GLU A 307 20.13 5.84 6.76
CA GLU A 307 20.25 5.69 8.22
C GLU A 307 18.89 5.78 8.90
N ARG A 308 18.10 6.82 8.55
CA ARG A 308 16.78 7.02 9.18
C ARG A 308 15.82 5.91 8.82
N MET A 309 15.87 5.42 7.57
CA MET A 309 15.05 4.30 7.14
C MET A 309 15.39 3.03 7.92
N ARG A 310 16.69 2.69 8.09
CA ARG A 310 17.11 1.55 8.92
C ARG A 310 16.67 1.70 10.37
N ASN A 311 16.85 2.88 10.96
CA ASN A 311 16.48 3.13 12.35
C ASN A 311 14.98 2.98 12.57
N SER A 312 14.17 3.54 11.67
CA SER A 312 12.70 3.41 11.71
C SER A 312 12.26 1.95 11.53
N MET A 313 12.87 1.19 10.60
CA MET A 313 12.59 -0.25 10.44
C MET A 313 12.99 -1.05 11.69
N LYS A 314 14.15 -0.78 12.29
CA LYS A 314 14.58 -1.44 13.54
C LYS A 314 13.62 -1.13 14.70
N LEU A 315 13.10 0.09 14.76
CA LEU A 315 12.09 0.49 15.74
C LEU A 315 10.75 -0.24 15.49
N ALA A 316 10.32 -0.30 14.23
CA ALA A 316 9.11 -1.01 13.84
C ALA A 316 9.21 -2.51 14.17
N LEU A 317 10.33 -3.16 13.86
CA LEU A 317 10.54 -4.57 14.19
C LEU A 317 10.41 -4.83 15.70
N LYS A 318 11.00 -3.96 16.54
CA LYS A 318 10.84 -4.06 18.00
C LYS A 318 9.40 -3.86 18.46
N PHE A 319 8.69 -2.90 17.83
CA PHE A 319 7.29 -2.60 18.13
C PHE A 319 6.41 -3.81 17.80
N TYR A 320 6.51 -4.35 16.60
CA TYR A 320 5.67 -5.47 16.16
C TYR A 320 6.00 -6.76 16.93
N HIS A 321 7.27 -7.09 17.18
CA HIS A 321 7.62 -8.24 18.03
C HIS A 321 7.04 -8.13 19.45
N LYS A 322 6.93 -6.92 19.99
CA LYS A 322 6.43 -6.73 21.35
C LYS A 322 4.90 -6.78 21.43
N TYR A 323 4.23 -6.14 20.49
CA TYR A 323 2.78 -5.89 20.57
C TYR A 323 1.94 -6.78 19.65
N TYR A 324 2.57 -7.40 18.68
CA TYR A 324 1.97 -8.32 17.69
C TYR A 324 2.82 -9.60 17.56
N PRO A 325 3.07 -10.30 18.68
CA PRO A 325 3.96 -11.48 18.67
C PRO A 325 3.41 -12.64 17.84
N GLU A 326 2.13 -12.62 17.51
CA GLU A 326 1.49 -13.58 16.61
C GLU A 326 1.95 -13.45 15.15
N LEU A 327 2.56 -12.33 14.76
CA LEU A 327 3.08 -12.12 13.43
C LEU A 327 4.53 -12.57 13.36
N ASP A 328 4.80 -13.63 12.59
CA ASP A 328 6.16 -14.07 12.26
C ASP A 328 6.75 -13.21 11.15
N VAL A 329 7.15 -11.99 11.51
CA VAL A 329 7.60 -10.95 10.55
C VAL A 329 8.91 -11.33 9.89
N LYS A 330 8.89 -11.59 8.58
CA LYS A 330 10.08 -11.93 7.77
C LYS A 330 10.88 -10.70 7.33
N GLY A 331 10.25 -9.54 7.23
CA GLY A 331 10.90 -8.32 6.74
C GLY A 331 9.95 -7.16 6.54
N PHE A 332 10.36 -6.27 5.65
CA PHE A 332 9.63 -5.06 5.25
C PHE A 332 9.32 -5.09 3.77
N TRP A 333 8.18 -4.55 3.41
CA TRP A 333 7.68 -4.36 2.06
C TRP A 333 7.34 -2.89 1.82
N SER A 334 7.50 -2.44 0.62
CA SER A 334 6.94 -1.16 0.16
C SER A 334 6.93 -1.13 -1.36
N GLU A 335 6.06 -0.31 -1.92
CA GLU A 335 6.03 -0.01 -3.35
C GLU A 335 6.06 1.50 -3.56
N SER A 336 6.93 1.97 -4.45
CA SER A 336 7.07 3.39 -4.74
C SER A 336 7.87 3.63 -6.02
N TRP A 337 7.53 4.71 -6.72
CA TRP A 337 8.36 5.25 -7.80
C TRP A 337 9.78 5.66 -7.33
N LEU A 338 9.98 5.94 -6.02
CA LEU A 338 11.28 6.28 -5.44
C LEU A 338 12.30 5.14 -5.47
N TYR A 339 11.83 3.92 -5.66
CA TYR A 339 12.71 2.73 -5.73
C TYR A 339 13.15 2.42 -7.15
N ASP A 340 12.54 3.03 -8.17
CA ASP A 340 12.97 2.86 -9.56
C ASP A 340 14.43 3.29 -9.75
N LYS A 341 15.29 2.35 -10.10
CA LYS A 341 16.73 2.58 -10.26
C LYS A 341 17.03 3.57 -11.38
N ARG A 342 16.10 3.82 -12.33
CA ARG A 342 16.19 4.84 -13.37
C ARG A 342 16.33 6.25 -12.82
N LEU A 343 15.87 6.51 -11.59
CA LEU A 343 16.09 7.78 -10.91
C LEU A 343 17.56 8.14 -10.78
N SER A 344 18.47 7.17 -10.76
CA SER A 344 19.91 7.42 -10.73
C SER A 344 20.41 8.23 -11.94
N PHE A 345 19.73 8.13 -13.09
CA PHE A 345 20.02 8.94 -14.27
C PHE A 345 19.55 10.39 -14.11
N LEU A 346 18.53 10.65 -13.29
CA LEU A 346 17.95 11.99 -13.09
C LEU A 346 18.67 12.80 -12.01
N ILE A 347 19.07 12.14 -10.94
CA ILE A 347 19.56 12.82 -9.72
C ILE A 347 21.04 12.54 -9.44
N GLY A 348 21.65 11.59 -10.16
CA GLY A 348 23.05 11.20 -9.99
C GLY A 348 23.28 10.27 -8.78
N LYS A 349 24.45 9.64 -8.77
CA LYS A 349 24.88 8.77 -7.66
C LYS A 349 25.18 9.57 -6.40
N GLY A 350 25.04 8.94 -5.23
CA GLY A 350 25.38 9.52 -3.93
C GLY A 350 24.33 10.44 -3.31
N LYS A 351 23.16 10.59 -3.91
CA LYS A 351 22.00 11.27 -3.31
C LYS A 351 21.26 10.34 -2.36
N ASN A 352 20.48 10.89 -1.42
CA ASN A 352 19.75 10.12 -0.43
C ASN A 352 18.90 9.02 -1.07
N ILE A 353 18.12 9.34 -2.11
CA ILE A 353 17.27 8.37 -2.81
C ILE A 353 18.13 7.22 -3.37
N THR A 354 19.19 7.52 -4.11
CA THR A 354 20.05 6.48 -4.71
C THR A 354 20.85 5.69 -3.66
N ASN A 355 21.14 6.28 -2.52
CA ASN A 355 21.77 5.57 -1.42
C ASN A 355 20.79 4.66 -0.67
N VAL A 356 19.52 5.07 -0.53
CA VAL A 356 18.46 4.20 -0.01
C VAL A 356 18.27 2.98 -0.92
N GLN A 357 18.20 3.18 -2.23
CA GLN A 357 18.02 2.07 -3.19
C GLN A 357 19.09 0.97 -3.07
N LYS A 358 20.31 1.29 -2.62
CA LYS A 358 21.37 0.29 -2.43
C LYS A 358 21.12 -0.71 -1.31
N MET A 359 20.28 -0.36 -0.34
CA MET A 359 19.97 -1.25 0.80
C MET A 359 18.72 -2.11 0.57
N LEU A 360 18.07 -1.97 -0.58
CA LEU A 360 16.79 -2.60 -0.91
C LEU A 360 17.00 -3.74 -1.90
N PHE A 361 16.22 -4.81 -1.75
CA PHE A 361 15.96 -5.74 -2.82
C PHE A 361 14.78 -5.19 -3.60
N CYS A 362 15.03 -4.57 -4.75
CA CYS A 362 13.98 -4.02 -5.59
C CYS A 362 13.48 -5.09 -6.59
N TYR A 363 12.20 -5.01 -6.96
CA TYR A 363 11.60 -5.88 -7.96
C TYR A 363 10.56 -5.09 -8.77
N SER A 364 10.21 -5.62 -9.95
CA SER A 364 9.25 -4.98 -10.84
C SER A 364 7.85 -4.99 -10.23
N GLY A 365 7.25 -3.82 -10.01
CA GLY A 365 5.83 -3.63 -9.73
C GLY A 365 5.00 -3.39 -11.00
N GLY A 366 5.66 -3.39 -12.18
CA GLY A 366 5.06 -3.07 -13.47
C GLY A 366 5.16 -1.59 -13.84
N TRP A 367 4.65 -1.26 -15.03
CA TRP A 367 4.64 0.10 -15.53
C TRP A 367 3.50 0.90 -14.92
N ASP A 368 3.81 1.70 -13.93
CA ASP A 368 2.89 2.66 -13.32
C ASP A 368 3.60 4.01 -13.16
N GLY A 369 3.38 4.87 -14.13
CA GLY A 369 3.90 6.24 -14.10
C GLY A 369 3.07 7.20 -13.25
N GLU A 370 1.85 6.81 -12.87
CA GLU A 370 0.84 7.68 -12.27
C GLU A 370 1.31 8.30 -10.96
N MET A 371 1.84 7.50 -10.05
CA MET A 371 2.33 7.99 -8.77
C MET A 371 3.48 8.99 -8.92
N LEU A 372 4.36 8.80 -9.92
CA LEU A 372 5.38 9.78 -10.22
C LEU A 372 4.76 11.10 -10.70
N TYR A 373 3.77 11.05 -11.61
CA TYR A 373 3.08 12.25 -12.11
C TYR A 373 2.39 13.02 -10.99
N VAL A 374 1.63 12.33 -10.12
CA VAL A 374 0.97 12.94 -8.96
C VAL A 374 1.99 13.61 -8.02
N HIS A 375 3.07 12.93 -7.71
CA HIS A 375 4.05 13.46 -6.76
C HIS A 375 4.94 14.57 -7.31
N LEU A 376 5.35 14.48 -8.59
CA LEU A 376 6.20 15.49 -9.20
C LEU A 376 5.42 16.64 -9.84
N PHE A 377 4.30 16.36 -10.50
CA PHE A 377 3.56 17.35 -11.30
C PHE A 377 2.18 17.70 -10.74
N ARG A 378 1.76 17.04 -9.65
CA ARG A 378 0.49 17.28 -8.92
C ARG A 378 -0.77 16.85 -9.67
N GLU A 379 -0.67 16.21 -10.80
CA GLU A 379 -1.77 15.73 -11.62
C GLU A 379 -1.42 14.40 -12.28
N MET A 380 -2.39 13.48 -12.37
CA MET A 380 -2.20 12.15 -12.95
C MET A 380 -1.96 12.22 -14.47
N GLU A 381 -2.66 13.14 -15.15
CA GLU A 381 -2.58 13.35 -16.59
C GLU A 381 -1.99 14.73 -16.91
N ALA A 382 -0.89 15.08 -16.22
CA ALA A 382 -0.25 16.37 -16.42
C ALA A 382 0.20 16.55 -17.88
N LYS A 383 -0.20 17.66 -18.49
CA LYS A 383 0.38 18.09 -19.76
C LYS A 383 1.80 18.55 -19.52
N LEU A 384 2.76 17.65 -19.76
CA LEU A 384 4.17 17.86 -19.39
C LEU A 384 4.72 19.17 -19.94
N GLU A 385 4.35 19.58 -21.16
CA GLU A 385 4.80 20.83 -21.78
C GLU A 385 4.41 22.06 -20.94
N GLU A 386 3.25 22.03 -20.30
CA GLU A 386 2.69 23.13 -19.50
C GLU A 386 3.17 23.12 -18.05
N CYS A 387 3.74 21.99 -17.56
CA CYS A 387 4.17 21.85 -16.17
C CYS A 387 5.30 22.81 -15.79
N ILE A 388 5.08 23.59 -14.73
CA ILE A 388 6.11 24.45 -14.14
C ILE A 388 6.98 23.61 -13.20
N CYS A 389 8.26 23.49 -13.54
CA CYS A 389 9.22 22.71 -12.76
C CYS A 389 10.10 23.63 -11.91
N THR A 390 10.02 23.50 -10.59
CA THR A 390 10.79 24.28 -9.62
C THR A 390 12.05 23.56 -9.13
N THR A 391 12.03 22.21 -9.11
CA THR A 391 13.16 21.39 -8.66
C THR A 391 13.94 20.78 -9.84
N SER A 392 15.22 20.45 -9.61
CA SER A 392 16.05 19.76 -10.60
C SER A 392 15.46 18.37 -10.97
N LEU A 393 14.90 17.66 -9.98
CA LEU A 393 14.27 16.37 -10.23
C LEU A 393 13.07 16.50 -11.19
N GLN A 394 12.17 17.48 -10.95
CA GLN A 394 11.05 17.75 -11.85
C GLN A 394 11.52 18.08 -13.28
N LYS A 395 12.54 18.95 -13.43
CA LYS A 395 13.08 19.34 -14.73
C LYS A 395 13.65 18.14 -15.49
N ASN A 396 14.43 17.30 -14.80
CA ASN A 396 15.05 16.14 -15.43
C ASN A 396 14.00 15.05 -15.74
N ALA A 397 13.06 14.80 -14.85
CA ALA A 397 11.95 13.87 -15.11
C ALA A 397 11.09 14.32 -16.30
N LYS A 398 10.69 15.60 -16.36
CA LYS A 398 9.98 16.18 -17.50
C LYS A 398 10.75 15.96 -18.82
N LYS A 399 12.06 16.27 -18.83
CA LYS A 399 12.91 16.10 -20.01
C LYS A 399 12.99 14.63 -20.45
N MET A 400 13.13 13.68 -19.52
CA MET A 400 13.16 12.25 -19.80
C MET A 400 11.82 11.76 -20.36
N LEU A 401 10.71 12.13 -19.73
CA LEU A 401 9.37 11.75 -20.18
C LEU A 401 9.03 12.30 -21.57
N LEU A 402 9.37 13.56 -21.87
CA LEU A 402 9.17 14.17 -23.18
C LEU A 402 10.02 13.50 -24.29
N LYS A 403 11.14 12.88 -23.95
CA LYS A 403 11.94 12.05 -24.87
C LYS A 403 11.42 10.61 -25.01
N GLY A 404 10.29 10.28 -24.37
CA GLY A 404 9.67 8.97 -24.41
C GLY A 404 10.18 8.00 -23.35
N GLY A 405 10.95 8.47 -22.38
CA GLY A 405 11.29 7.69 -21.18
C GLY A 405 10.04 7.43 -20.32
N ARG A 406 10.13 6.44 -19.44
CA ARG A 406 9.06 6.03 -18.52
C ARG A 406 9.62 5.58 -17.18
N PHE A 407 8.76 5.49 -16.18
CA PHE A 407 9.11 5.02 -14.84
C PHE A 407 8.22 3.85 -14.45
N CYS A 408 8.73 3.03 -13.55
CA CYS A 408 8.00 1.92 -12.97
C CYS A 408 7.54 2.26 -11.56
N SER A 409 6.42 1.70 -11.14
CA SER A 409 6.22 1.38 -9.74
C SER A 409 7.15 0.23 -9.40
N THR A 410 7.95 0.40 -8.37
CA THR A 410 8.96 -0.59 -7.99
C THR A 410 8.70 -1.02 -6.57
N GLY A 411 8.53 -2.32 -6.38
CA GLY A 411 8.45 -2.92 -5.07
C GLY A 411 9.83 -3.07 -4.43
N MET A 412 9.88 -3.12 -3.11
CA MET A 412 11.09 -3.40 -2.37
C MET A 412 10.86 -4.38 -1.23
N ILE A 413 11.86 -5.20 -0.95
CA ILE A 413 11.95 -6.06 0.24
C ILE A 413 13.21 -5.72 1.02
N VAL A 414 13.08 -5.70 2.36
CA VAL A 414 14.22 -5.73 3.28
C VAL A 414 13.95 -6.81 4.32
N LEU A 415 14.63 -7.94 4.23
CA LEU A 415 14.47 -9.03 5.20
C LEU A 415 15.08 -8.65 6.56
N THR A 416 14.55 -9.23 7.62
CA THR A 416 14.98 -8.93 9.01
C THR A 416 16.46 -9.21 9.26
N GLU A 417 17.00 -10.25 8.64
CA GLU A 417 18.42 -10.62 8.76
C GLU A 417 19.34 -9.59 8.11
N GLU A 418 19.03 -9.18 6.87
CA GLU A 418 19.79 -8.20 6.10
C GLU A 418 19.72 -6.82 6.74
N LEU A 419 18.57 -6.47 7.34
CA LEU A 419 18.45 -5.26 8.15
C LEU A 419 19.40 -5.25 9.34
N LYS A 420 19.57 -6.40 10.03
CA LYS A 420 20.47 -6.54 11.18
C LYS A 420 21.94 -6.49 10.75
N LYS A 421 22.29 -7.16 9.66
CA LYS A 421 23.66 -7.25 9.12
C LYS A 421 24.08 -6.02 8.32
N GLU A 422 23.11 -5.16 7.94
CA GLU A 422 23.30 -3.98 7.08
C GLU A 422 23.96 -4.31 5.73
N THR A 423 23.65 -5.50 5.20
CA THR A 423 24.20 -5.97 3.91
C THR A 423 23.42 -5.37 2.73
N SER A 424 24.13 -5.18 1.61
CA SER A 424 23.50 -4.81 0.33
C SER A 424 23.01 -6.06 -0.39
N TYR A 425 21.86 -5.98 -1.05
CA TYR A 425 21.38 -7.02 -1.96
C TYR A 425 22.03 -6.93 -3.34
N ILE A 426 22.43 -5.72 -3.73
CA ILE A 426 22.91 -5.41 -5.08
C ILE A 426 24.41 -5.68 -5.15
N THR A 427 24.82 -6.51 -6.11
CA THR A 427 26.22 -6.77 -6.47
C THR A 427 26.66 -5.86 -7.63
N GLU A 428 27.96 -5.80 -7.89
CA GLU A 428 28.49 -5.09 -9.08
C GLU A 428 27.98 -5.70 -10.40
N GLU A 429 27.77 -7.01 -10.42
CA GLU A 429 27.20 -7.73 -11.57
C GLU A 429 25.74 -7.32 -11.81
N ASP A 430 24.94 -7.22 -10.74
CA ASP A 430 23.55 -6.78 -10.82
C ASP A 430 23.44 -5.34 -11.36
N GLU A 431 24.28 -4.43 -10.86
CA GLU A 431 24.32 -3.06 -11.39
C GLU A 431 24.78 -3.02 -12.87
N LYS A 432 25.77 -3.81 -13.23
CA LYS A 432 26.26 -3.89 -14.61
C LYS A 432 25.16 -4.39 -15.54
N SER A 433 24.48 -5.47 -15.18
CA SER A 433 23.35 -6.02 -15.94
C SER A 433 22.24 -4.98 -16.13
N PHE A 434 21.88 -4.22 -15.08
CA PHE A 434 20.91 -3.14 -15.17
C PHE A 434 21.34 -2.04 -16.17
N PHE A 435 22.58 -1.56 -16.10
CA PHE A 435 23.05 -0.50 -16.99
C PHE A 435 23.16 -0.97 -18.45
N GLU A 436 23.55 -2.22 -18.69
CA GLU A 436 23.58 -2.81 -20.03
C GLU A 436 22.16 -2.90 -20.61
N LEU A 437 21.18 -3.36 -19.82
CA LEU A 437 19.78 -3.43 -20.21
C LEU A 437 19.22 -2.05 -20.57
N MET A 438 19.49 -1.03 -19.74
CA MET A 438 19.05 0.33 -20.02
C MET A 438 19.65 0.90 -21.30
N LYS A 439 20.93 0.64 -21.56
CA LYS A 439 21.63 1.08 -22.77
C LYS A 439 21.04 0.43 -24.02
N VAL A 440 20.79 -0.87 -24.01
CA VAL A 440 20.16 -1.60 -25.12
C VAL A 440 18.78 -1.01 -25.46
N ASN A 441 18.03 -0.57 -24.45
CA ASN A 441 16.72 0.04 -24.63
C ASN A 441 16.77 1.57 -24.87
N GLY A 442 17.94 2.14 -25.12
CA GLY A 442 18.11 3.56 -25.42
C GLY A 442 17.97 4.49 -24.22
N ILE A 443 17.99 3.93 -23.02
CA ILE A 443 17.91 4.68 -21.76
C ILE A 443 19.33 4.77 -21.19
N ASP A 444 20.11 5.67 -21.71
CA ASP A 444 21.46 5.96 -21.19
C ASP A 444 21.53 7.36 -20.56
N GLY A 445 22.69 7.68 -19.96
CA GLY A 445 22.95 9.01 -19.40
C GLY A 445 22.81 10.17 -20.40
N GLY A 446 22.79 9.89 -21.69
CA GLY A 446 22.53 10.86 -22.77
C GLY A 446 21.08 11.34 -22.87
N MET A 447 20.13 10.66 -22.26
CA MET A 447 18.76 11.17 -22.17
C MET A 447 18.65 12.45 -21.32
N ILE A 448 19.62 12.72 -20.47
CA ILE A 448 19.62 13.86 -19.52
C ILE A 448 20.52 15.00 -20.01
N CYS A 449 21.48 14.75 -20.91
CA CYS A 449 22.38 15.76 -21.49
C CYS A 449 21.74 16.61 -22.58
#